data_9b43455adf17be73bbdaecd55ff8a499
#
_entry.id   9b43455adf17be73bbdaecd55ff8a499
#
_cell.length_a   1.000
_cell.length_b   1.000
_cell.length_c   1.000
_cell.angle_alpha   90.00
_cell.angle_beta   90.00
_cell.angle_gamma   90.00
#
_symmetry.space_group_name_H-M   'P 1'
#
loop_
_entity.id
_entity.type
_entity.pdbx_description
1 polymer ?
#
loop_
_entity_poly.entity_id
_entity_poly.type
_entity_poly.pdbx_seq_one_letter_code
_entity_poly.pdbx_strand_id
1 'polypeptide(L)'
;MVKIASEQRLRVLHLEDSPADQSLVRRIMVKSYPLAEVLHVDSLEAFLDWLHQTHIDIILADYRLNGFTALDAWQHVVQLPNPPPFVLLSGAIGEAAAVDVMRLGISDYLLKDDIARLPHVAARALEVHHAKKERALAVSRLAESEAQLAALTEHLQTSIEQERACIAREIHDDIGGALTAVKFDIAWIGRHADTPEMKEHALAASEMLQHAIGASQRIMMNLRPPILEQGLV
;
A
#
# COMPACT_ATOMS: atom_id res chain seq x y z
N MET A 1 -0.22 11.92 31.68
CA MET A 1 1.11 11.46 32.10
C MET A 1 1.57 10.42 31.10
N VAL A 2 2.43 10.82 30.18
CA VAL A 2 2.91 9.96 29.07
C VAL A 2 4.04 9.07 29.60
N LYS A 3 3.76 7.78 29.76
CA LYS A 3 4.62 6.73 30.31
C LYS A 3 5.41 5.99 29.23
N ILE A 4 5.74 6.63 28.09
CA ILE A 4 6.33 5.94 26.93
C ILE A 4 7.87 6.15 26.82
N ALA A 5 8.49 7.01 27.63
CA ALA A 5 9.83 7.51 27.35
C ALA A 5 11.00 6.84 28.11
N SER A 6 10.78 5.90 29.03
CA SER A 6 11.85 5.49 29.96
C SER A 6 12.69 4.29 29.52
N GLU A 7 12.34 3.56 28.47
CA GLU A 7 13.06 2.34 28.05
C GLU A 7 13.65 2.41 26.63
N GLN A 8 13.43 3.48 25.90
CA GLN A 8 13.89 3.60 24.52
C GLN A 8 15.30 4.24 24.48
N ARG A 9 16.24 3.53 23.84
CA ARG A 9 17.55 4.09 23.51
C ARG A 9 17.35 5.15 22.42
N LEU A 10 17.39 6.42 22.80
CA LEU A 10 17.19 7.55 21.90
C LEU A 10 18.55 8.12 21.47
N ARG A 11 18.84 8.16 20.17
CA ARG A 11 20.02 8.83 19.64
C ARG A 11 19.68 10.23 19.17
N VAL A 12 20.25 11.19 19.85
CA VAL A 12 20.08 12.63 19.60
C VAL A 12 21.34 13.18 18.96
N LEU A 13 21.25 13.68 17.75
CA LEU A 13 22.36 14.43 17.14
C LEU A 13 22.14 15.92 17.45
N HIS A 14 23.07 16.51 18.21
CA HIS A 14 22.96 17.89 18.65
C HIS A 14 24.03 18.73 17.99
N LEU A 15 23.63 19.61 17.09
CA LEU A 15 24.48 20.56 16.36
C LEU A 15 24.49 21.90 17.11
N GLU A 16 25.60 22.19 17.78
CA GLU A 16 25.74 23.34 18.67
C GLU A 16 27.23 23.66 18.86
N ASP A 17 27.65 24.91 18.73
CA ASP A 17 29.03 25.33 18.89
C ASP A 17 29.34 25.88 20.28
N SER A 18 28.33 26.14 21.13
CA SER A 18 28.51 26.60 22.52
C SER A 18 28.62 25.41 23.48
N PRO A 19 29.76 25.18 24.15
CA PRO A 19 29.90 24.09 25.13
C PRO A 19 28.94 24.21 26.33
N ALA A 20 28.53 25.43 26.67
CA ALA A 20 27.56 25.66 27.76
C ALA A 20 26.19 25.15 27.36
N ASP A 21 25.73 25.43 26.13
CA ASP A 21 24.45 24.99 25.62
C ASP A 21 24.44 23.49 25.34
N GLN A 22 25.54 22.90 24.85
CA GLN A 22 25.74 21.48 24.73
C GLN A 22 25.50 20.76 26.08
N SER A 23 26.16 21.27 27.14
CA SER A 23 26.02 20.69 28.48
C SER A 23 24.61 20.82 29.04
N LEU A 24 23.93 21.95 28.78
CA LEU A 24 22.56 22.22 29.21
C LEU A 24 21.56 21.26 28.53
N VAL A 25 21.60 21.18 27.20
CA VAL A 25 20.74 20.30 26.41
C VAL A 25 20.94 18.84 26.82
N ARG A 26 22.20 18.38 26.94
CA ARG A 26 22.52 17.03 27.40
C ARG A 26 21.88 16.70 28.76
N ARG A 27 22.04 17.61 29.72
CA ARG A 27 21.47 17.43 31.06
C ARG A 27 19.94 17.32 31.04
N ILE A 28 19.29 18.16 30.25
CA ILE A 28 17.82 18.17 30.11
C ILE A 28 17.33 16.88 29.43
N MET A 29 17.99 16.47 28.35
CA MET A 29 17.61 15.27 27.62
C MET A 29 17.83 14.01 28.44
N VAL A 30 18.98 13.82 29.08
CA VAL A 30 19.29 12.64 29.91
C VAL A 30 18.39 12.55 31.15
N LYS A 31 17.97 13.69 31.72
CA LYS A 31 17.02 13.70 32.83
C LYS A 31 15.65 13.15 32.46
N SER A 32 15.19 13.40 31.22
CA SER A 32 13.87 12.96 30.72
C SER A 32 13.93 11.63 29.98
N TYR A 33 15.07 11.34 29.36
CA TYR A 33 15.37 10.12 28.63
C TYR A 33 16.68 9.52 29.13
N PRO A 34 16.65 8.73 30.20
CA PRO A 34 17.87 8.24 30.88
C PRO A 34 18.79 7.39 29.99
N LEU A 35 18.23 6.75 28.96
CA LEU A 35 18.97 5.94 28.00
C LEU A 35 19.32 6.71 26.70
N ALA A 36 19.11 8.03 26.66
CA ALA A 36 19.44 8.83 25.49
C ALA A 36 20.97 8.96 25.34
N GLU A 37 21.43 8.71 24.12
CA GLU A 37 22.78 8.98 23.66
C GLU A 37 22.78 10.33 22.92
N VAL A 38 23.39 11.35 23.51
CA VAL A 38 23.46 12.69 22.91
C VAL A 38 24.83 12.87 22.28
N LEU A 39 24.87 12.90 20.96
CA LEU A 39 26.07 13.11 20.13
C LEU A 39 26.16 14.59 19.81
N HIS A 40 27.22 15.25 20.27
CA HIS A 40 27.45 16.67 20.03
C HIS A 40 28.40 16.88 18.87
N VAL A 41 28.04 17.80 17.97
CA VAL A 41 28.85 18.24 16.83
C VAL A 41 28.75 19.76 16.71
N ASP A 42 29.84 20.38 16.28
CA ASP A 42 30.00 21.84 16.15
C ASP A 42 30.28 22.30 14.71
N SER A 43 30.39 21.35 13.78
CA SER A 43 30.67 21.61 12.37
C SER A 43 29.70 20.83 11.45
N LEU A 44 29.48 21.38 10.26
CA LEU A 44 28.64 20.74 9.25
C LEU A 44 29.25 19.40 8.78
N GLU A 45 30.58 19.32 8.67
CA GLU A 45 31.28 18.10 8.26
C GLU A 45 31.03 16.97 9.25
N ALA A 46 31.28 17.19 10.54
CA ALA A 46 31.02 16.19 11.58
C ALA A 46 29.54 15.83 11.69
N PHE A 47 28.64 16.78 11.46
CA PHE A 47 27.21 16.52 11.41
C PHE A 47 26.86 15.56 10.30
N LEU A 48 27.36 15.76 9.09
CA LEU A 48 27.10 14.90 7.93
C LEU A 48 27.72 13.51 8.13
N ASP A 49 28.89 13.41 8.70
CA ASP A 49 29.53 12.14 9.02
C ASP A 49 28.65 11.27 9.92
N TRP A 50 28.15 11.84 11.03
CA TRP A 50 27.25 11.13 11.93
C TRP A 50 25.92 10.76 11.27
N LEU A 51 25.36 11.65 10.45
CA LEU A 51 24.10 11.44 9.75
C LEU A 51 24.16 10.24 8.78
N HIS A 52 25.33 10.00 8.16
CA HIS A 52 25.51 8.88 7.22
C HIS A 52 25.95 7.57 7.89
N GLN A 53 26.68 7.66 9.01
CA GLN A 53 27.24 6.46 9.66
C GLN A 53 26.33 5.80 10.68
N THR A 54 25.35 6.55 11.21
CA THR A 54 24.58 6.09 12.38
C THR A 54 23.10 6.46 12.24
N HIS A 55 22.24 5.57 12.73
CA HIS A 55 20.83 5.90 12.86
C HIS A 55 20.62 6.98 13.92
N ILE A 56 20.01 8.08 13.53
CA ILE A 56 19.63 9.20 14.39
C ILE A 56 18.12 9.23 14.55
N ASP A 57 17.63 9.30 15.78
CA ASP A 57 16.21 9.36 16.08
C ASP A 57 15.66 10.77 16.03
N ILE A 58 16.45 11.77 16.46
CA ILE A 58 16.10 13.19 16.45
C ILE A 58 17.32 14.07 16.31
N ILE A 59 17.18 15.16 15.59
CA ILE A 59 18.18 16.20 15.45
C ILE A 59 17.74 17.44 16.23
N LEU A 60 18.65 17.99 17.05
CA LEU A 60 18.53 19.27 17.70
C LEU A 60 19.62 20.19 17.13
N ALA A 61 19.28 21.35 16.60
CA ALA A 61 20.27 22.22 15.98
C ALA A 61 20.07 23.67 16.42
N ASP A 62 21.17 24.34 16.83
CA ASP A 62 21.11 25.76 17.00
C ASP A 62 20.99 26.46 15.64
N TYR A 63 20.18 27.51 15.61
CA TYR A 63 19.93 28.27 14.39
C TYR A 63 21.18 28.93 13.85
N ARG A 64 22.01 29.49 14.73
CA ARG A 64 23.24 30.21 14.39
C ARG A 64 24.44 29.46 14.88
N LEU A 65 25.28 29.06 13.95
CA LEU A 65 26.52 28.36 14.19
C LEU A 65 27.69 29.15 13.58
N ASN A 66 28.93 28.82 13.97
CA ASN A 66 30.09 29.47 13.44
C ASN A 66 30.30 29.19 11.94
N GLY A 67 29.95 30.17 11.09
CA GLY A 67 30.14 30.10 9.63
C GLY A 67 29.03 29.47 8.82
N PHE A 68 27.98 28.95 9.45
CA PHE A 68 26.80 28.37 8.79
C PHE A 68 25.56 28.44 9.68
N THR A 69 24.43 27.94 9.21
CA THR A 69 23.15 27.91 9.94
C THR A 69 22.58 26.47 10.00
N ALA A 70 21.65 26.25 10.91
CA ALA A 70 20.89 24.99 10.92
C ALA A 70 20.15 24.70 9.61
N LEU A 71 19.83 25.73 8.83
CA LEU A 71 19.17 25.54 7.52
C LEU A 71 20.12 24.92 6.50
N ASP A 72 21.40 25.18 6.57
CA ASP A 72 22.41 24.53 5.74
C ASP A 72 22.47 23.03 6.05
N ALA A 73 22.43 22.64 7.33
CA ALA A 73 22.33 21.25 7.75
C ALA A 73 21.00 20.61 7.32
N TRP A 74 19.89 21.34 7.45
CA TRP A 74 18.56 20.87 7.04
C TRP A 74 18.48 20.52 5.55
N GLN A 75 19.13 21.28 4.66
CA GLN A 75 19.15 20.98 3.23
C GLN A 75 19.69 19.58 2.91
N HIS A 76 20.57 19.04 3.72
CA HIS A 76 21.06 17.66 3.59
C HIS A 76 20.10 16.64 4.21
N VAL A 77 19.52 16.97 5.36
CA VAL A 77 18.60 16.08 6.08
C VAL A 77 17.33 15.80 5.26
N VAL A 78 16.75 16.84 4.65
CA VAL A 78 15.49 16.72 3.88
C VAL A 78 15.61 15.81 2.65
N GLN A 79 16.83 15.59 2.16
CA GLN A 79 17.10 14.71 1.01
C GLN A 79 17.12 13.21 1.38
N LEU A 80 17.15 12.88 2.67
CA LEU A 80 17.12 11.49 3.11
C LEU A 80 15.76 10.85 2.82
N PRO A 81 15.72 9.55 2.47
CA PRO A 81 14.46 8.84 2.22
C PRO A 81 13.51 8.85 3.43
N ASN A 82 14.04 8.90 4.63
CA ASN A 82 13.30 8.96 5.88
C ASN A 82 14.01 9.90 6.85
N PRO A 83 13.87 11.23 6.67
CA PRO A 83 14.60 12.21 7.47
C PRO A 83 14.14 12.15 8.93
N PRO A 84 15.07 12.09 9.91
CA PRO A 84 14.69 12.16 11.31
C PRO A 84 14.07 13.52 11.63
N PRO A 85 13.22 13.61 12.66
CA PRO A 85 12.65 14.88 13.08
C PRO A 85 13.76 15.87 13.45
N PHE A 86 13.64 17.08 12.94
CA PHE A 86 14.60 18.17 13.11
C PHE A 86 13.96 19.26 13.94
N VAL A 87 14.52 19.54 15.09
CA VAL A 87 14.08 20.58 16.01
C VAL A 87 15.12 21.70 16.06
N LEU A 88 14.66 22.89 15.78
CA LEU A 88 15.50 24.08 15.78
C LEU A 88 15.52 24.72 17.17
N LEU A 89 16.73 25.02 17.69
CA LEU A 89 16.93 25.78 18.90
C LEU A 89 17.38 27.18 18.53
N SER A 90 16.87 28.22 19.20
CA SER A 90 17.27 29.59 18.87
C SER A 90 17.15 30.50 20.06
N GLY A 91 18.11 31.42 20.20
CA GLY A 91 18.08 32.48 21.23
C GLY A 91 17.15 33.64 20.91
N ALA A 92 16.92 33.94 19.63
CA ALA A 92 16.01 35.00 19.18
C ALA A 92 15.65 34.81 17.71
N ILE A 93 14.54 34.17 17.44
CA ILE A 93 13.93 34.17 16.10
C ILE A 93 12.69 35.04 16.19
N GLY A 94 12.53 36.04 15.29
CA GLY A 94 11.26 36.75 15.15
C GLY A 94 10.16 35.79 14.68
N GLU A 95 8.93 36.05 15.10
CA GLU A 95 7.75 35.18 14.75
C GLU A 95 7.64 34.86 13.26
N ALA A 96 7.99 35.80 12.38
CA ALA A 96 7.97 35.60 10.93
C ALA A 96 8.97 34.52 10.47
N ALA A 97 10.18 34.53 11.02
CA ALA A 97 11.21 33.54 10.68
C ALA A 97 10.87 32.13 11.20
N ALA A 98 10.18 32.03 12.34
CA ALA A 98 9.69 30.75 12.86
C ALA A 98 8.65 30.10 11.91
N VAL A 99 7.75 30.90 11.33
CA VAL A 99 6.76 30.42 10.35
C VAL A 99 7.43 29.92 9.07
N ASP A 100 8.45 30.62 8.58
CA ASP A 100 9.17 30.22 7.36
C ASP A 100 9.96 28.92 7.57
N VAL A 101 10.56 28.76 8.72
CA VAL A 101 11.26 27.53 9.13
C VAL A 101 10.31 26.31 9.15
N MET A 102 9.09 26.48 9.69
CA MET A 102 8.08 25.40 9.69
C MET A 102 7.60 25.04 8.28
N ARG A 103 7.50 26.02 7.37
CA ARG A 103 7.16 25.78 5.95
C ARG A 103 8.21 24.98 5.21
N LEU A 104 9.47 25.04 5.62
CA LEU A 104 10.56 24.24 5.07
C LEU A 104 10.48 22.75 5.49
N GLY A 105 9.55 22.38 6.38
CA GLY A 105 9.35 21.01 6.83
C GLY A 105 10.12 20.64 8.10
N ILE A 106 10.76 21.60 8.76
CA ILE A 106 11.35 21.41 10.09
C ILE A 106 10.26 21.04 11.08
N SER A 107 10.52 20.03 11.91
CA SER A 107 9.49 19.38 12.75
C SER A 107 8.97 20.29 13.85
N ASP A 108 9.86 21.09 14.44
CA ASP A 108 9.50 22.05 15.49
C ASP A 108 10.61 23.07 15.72
N TYR A 109 10.31 24.15 16.44
CA TYR A 109 11.31 25.09 16.95
C TYR A 109 11.11 25.37 18.42
N LEU A 110 12.18 25.73 19.12
CA LEU A 110 12.16 26.05 20.54
C LEU A 110 13.09 27.24 20.82
N LEU A 111 12.61 28.24 21.57
CA LEU A 111 13.44 29.31 22.08
C LEU A 111 14.35 28.79 23.21
N LYS A 112 15.62 29.19 23.20
CA LYS A 112 16.59 28.81 24.25
C LYS A 112 16.15 29.30 25.64
N ASP A 113 15.38 30.38 25.72
CA ASP A 113 14.76 30.85 26.96
C ASP A 113 13.75 29.87 27.54
N ASP A 114 13.09 29.09 26.68
CA ASP A 114 12.12 28.07 27.06
C ASP A 114 12.71 26.64 27.03
N ILE A 115 14.02 26.49 27.12
CA ILE A 115 14.72 25.20 26.92
C ILE A 115 14.22 24.08 27.86
N ALA A 116 13.63 24.43 29.00
CA ALA A 116 12.99 23.47 29.90
C ALA A 116 11.85 22.64 29.22
N ARG A 117 11.27 23.16 28.13
CA ARG A 117 10.21 22.48 27.34
C ARG A 117 10.77 21.50 26.31
N LEU A 118 12.10 21.46 26.12
CA LEU A 118 12.75 20.60 25.12
C LEU A 118 12.29 19.14 25.14
N PRO A 119 12.13 18.47 26.30
CA PRO A 119 11.66 17.10 26.32
C PRO A 119 10.25 16.91 25.74
N HIS A 120 9.37 17.88 25.95
CA HIS A 120 8.02 17.84 25.38
C HIS A 120 8.01 18.08 23.86
N VAL A 121 8.84 19.02 23.41
CA VAL A 121 9.01 19.29 21.97
C VAL A 121 9.60 18.08 21.27
N ALA A 122 10.64 17.47 21.84
CA ALA A 122 11.25 16.25 21.31
C ALA A 122 10.27 15.08 21.27
N ALA A 123 9.50 14.86 22.35
CA ALA A 123 8.48 13.81 22.40
C ALA A 123 7.44 14.00 21.29
N ARG A 124 6.92 15.21 21.10
CA ARG A 124 5.94 15.53 20.05
C ARG A 124 6.51 15.32 18.65
N ALA A 125 7.74 15.78 18.40
CA ALA A 125 8.40 15.63 17.11
C ALA A 125 8.60 14.14 16.76
N LEU A 126 9.02 13.32 17.71
CA LEU A 126 9.17 11.88 17.57
C LEU A 126 7.81 11.20 17.32
N GLU A 127 6.78 11.52 18.09
CA GLU A 127 5.43 10.94 17.94
C GLU A 127 4.86 11.22 16.54
N VAL A 128 4.93 12.47 16.08
CA VAL A 128 4.46 12.85 14.75
C VAL A 128 5.26 12.14 13.65
N HIS A 129 6.58 12.01 13.81
CA HIS A 129 7.44 11.30 12.86
C HIS A 129 7.08 9.81 12.80
N HIS A 130 6.93 9.14 13.96
CA HIS A 130 6.52 7.73 14.03
C HIS A 130 5.15 7.50 13.40
N ALA A 131 4.16 8.34 13.71
CA ALA A 131 2.83 8.24 13.13
C ALA A 131 2.83 8.42 11.60
N LYS A 132 3.63 9.36 11.07
CA LYS A 132 3.81 9.53 9.61
C LYS A 132 4.41 8.29 8.97
N LYS A 133 5.44 7.71 9.58
CA LYS A 133 6.12 6.50 9.08
C LYS A 133 5.19 5.29 9.09
N GLU A 134 4.46 5.07 10.18
CA GLU A 134 3.48 3.98 10.27
C GLU A 134 2.37 4.13 9.23
N ARG A 135 1.86 5.35 9.05
CA ARG A 135 0.85 5.63 8.02
C ARG A 135 1.37 5.35 6.62
N ALA A 136 2.58 5.77 6.29
CA ALA A 136 3.20 5.52 4.98
C ALA A 136 3.35 4.02 4.71
N LEU A 137 3.80 3.24 5.71
CA LEU A 137 3.91 1.78 5.63
C LEU A 137 2.53 1.11 5.47
N ALA A 138 1.51 1.58 6.20
CA ALA A 138 0.15 1.04 6.09
C ALA A 138 -0.44 1.29 4.69
N VAL A 139 -0.26 2.49 4.14
CA VAL A 139 -0.71 2.84 2.77
C VAL A 139 -0.01 1.97 1.73
N SER A 140 1.31 1.76 1.86
CA SER A 140 2.07 0.90 0.94
C SER A 140 1.58 -0.55 0.96
N ARG A 141 1.35 -1.11 2.16
CA ARG A 141 0.82 -2.48 2.32
C ARG A 141 -0.60 -2.62 1.76
N LEU A 142 -1.44 -1.59 1.95
CA LEU A 142 -2.80 -1.59 1.40
C LEU A 142 -2.76 -1.61 -0.12
N ALA A 143 -1.96 -0.75 -0.75
CA ALA A 143 -1.81 -0.71 -2.21
C ALA A 143 -1.30 -2.04 -2.79
N GLU A 144 -0.34 -2.68 -2.10
CA GLU A 144 0.15 -4.01 -2.51
C GLU A 144 -0.95 -5.08 -2.41
N SER A 145 -1.72 -5.09 -1.32
CA SER A 145 -2.84 -6.02 -1.14
C SER A 145 -3.94 -5.82 -2.18
N GLU A 146 -4.28 -4.57 -2.50
CA GLU A 146 -5.26 -4.25 -3.55
C GLU A 146 -4.79 -4.74 -4.93
N ALA A 147 -3.52 -4.56 -5.26
CA ALA A 147 -2.94 -5.06 -6.51
C ALA A 147 -2.99 -6.60 -6.60
N GLN A 148 -2.68 -7.29 -5.50
CA GLN A 148 -2.76 -8.76 -5.43
C GLN A 148 -4.20 -9.26 -5.60
N LEU A 149 -5.17 -8.61 -4.95
CA LEU A 149 -6.60 -8.96 -5.09
C LEU A 149 -7.09 -8.72 -6.52
N ALA A 150 -6.71 -7.63 -7.16
CA ALA A 150 -7.06 -7.34 -8.55
C ALA A 150 -6.53 -8.42 -9.50
N ALA A 151 -5.25 -8.79 -9.36
CA ALA A 151 -4.63 -9.84 -10.17
C ALA A 151 -5.29 -11.22 -9.97
N LEU A 152 -5.63 -11.57 -8.71
CA LEU A 152 -6.33 -12.81 -8.41
C LEU A 152 -7.74 -12.83 -9.02
N THR A 153 -8.46 -11.72 -8.94
CA THR A 153 -9.80 -11.58 -9.52
C THR A 153 -9.77 -11.77 -11.03
N GLU A 154 -8.82 -11.14 -11.71
CA GLU A 154 -8.63 -11.31 -13.17
C GLU A 154 -8.30 -12.75 -13.54
N HIS A 155 -7.43 -13.40 -12.78
CA HIS A 155 -7.08 -14.80 -13.01
C HIS A 155 -8.28 -15.73 -12.82
N LEU A 156 -9.09 -15.52 -11.77
CA LEU A 156 -10.29 -16.29 -11.52
C LEU A 156 -11.35 -16.10 -12.63
N GLN A 157 -11.55 -14.86 -13.08
CA GLN A 157 -12.46 -14.59 -14.19
C GLN A 157 -12.04 -15.33 -15.46
N THR A 158 -10.75 -15.24 -15.82
CA THR A 158 -10.21 -15.94 -17.00
C THR A 158 -10.38 -17.47 -16.87
N SER A 159 -10.10 -18.03 -15.68
CA SER A 159 -10.26 -19.46 -15.42
C SER A 159 -11.73 -19.92 -15.57
N ILE A 160 -12.67 -19.15 -15.00
CA ILE A 160 -14.11 -19.44 -15.11
C ILE A 160 -14.58 -19.38 -16.57
N GLU A 161 -14.11 -18.40 -17.34
CA GLU A 161 -14.45 -18.29 -18.77
C GLU A 161 -13.90 -19.45 -19.58
N GLN A 162 -12.67 -19.88 -19.31
CA GLN A 162 -12.06 -21.06 -19.95
C GLN A 162 -12.83 -22.33 -19.61
N GLU A 163 -13.22 -22.53 -18.35
CA GLU A 163 -13.99 -23.68 -17.92
C GLU A 163 -15.38 -23.70 -18.58
N ARG A 164 -16.10 -22.57 -18.61
CA ARG A 164 -17.39 -22.45 -19.33
C ARG A 164 -17.27 -22.78 -20.81
N ALA A 165 -16.21 -22.30 -21.47
CA ALA A 165 -15.96 -22.59 -22.87
C ALA A 165 -15.64 -24.09 -23.11
N CYS A 166 -14.96 -24.73 -22.18
CA CYS A 166 -14.66 -26.15 -22.22
C CYS A 166 -15.97 -26.98 -22.09
N ILE A 167 -16.78 -26.70 -21.07
CA ILE A 167 -18.05 -27.37 -20.83
C ILE A 167 -19.00 -27.19 -22.02
N ALA A 168 -19.07 -25.99 -22.60
CA ALA A 168 -19.91 -25.74 -23.77
C ALA A 168 -19.51 -26.61 -24.98
N ARG A 169 -18.21 -26.82 -25.20
CA ARG A 169 -17.70 -27.70 -26.27
C ARG A 169 -17.99 -29.15 -25.97
N GLU A 170 -17.80 -29.68 -24.77
CA GLU A 170 -18.12 -31.04 -24.38
C GLU A 170 -19.62 -31.33 -24.57
N ILE A 171 -20.52 -30.41 -24.16
CA ILE A 171 -21.95 -30.52 -24.39
C ILE A 171 -22.26 -30.57 -25.89
N HIS A 172 -21.59 -29.77 -26.71
CA HIS A 172 -21.78 -29.75 -28.14
C HIS A 172 -21.36 -31.07 -28.78
N ASP A 173 -20.16 -31.53 -28.47
CA ASP A 173 -19.55 -32.69 -29.13
C ASP A 173 -20.21 -33.99 -28.68
N ASP A 174 -20.39 -34.21 -27.38
CA ASP A 174 -20.91 -35.47 -26.85
C ASP A 174 -22.44 -35.55 -26.92
N ILE A 175 -23.14 -34.55 -26.34
CA ILE A 175 -24.59 -34.56 -26.25
C ILE A 175 -25.20 -34.16 -27.61
N GLY A 176 -24.70 -33.13 -28.27
CA GLY A 176 -25.20 -32.69 -29.57
C GLY A 176 -25.04 -33.74 -30.65
N GLY A 177 -23.88 -34.42 -30.68
CA GLY A 177 -23.58 -35.53 -31.57
C GLY A 177 -24.54 -36.71 -31.36
N ALA A 178 -24.69 -37.15 -30.07
CA ALA A 178 -25.57 -38.25 -29.72
C ALA A 178 -27.04 -37.96 -30.05
N LEU A 179 -27.56 -36.78 -29.70
CA LEU A 179 -28.95 -36.38 -30.02
C LEU A 179 -29.19 -36.30 -31.54
N THR A 180 -28.18 -35.89 -32.31
CA THR A 180 -28.26 -35.85 -33.76
C THR A 180 -28.34 -37.25 -34.37
N ALA A 181 -27.54 -38.21 -33.87
CA ALA A 181 -27.63 -39.61 -34.29
C ALA A 181 -29.00 -40.22 -34.02
N VAL A 182 -29.50 -40.05 -32.78
CA VAL A 182 -30.85 -40.50 -32.39
C VAL A 182 -31.94 -39.86 -33.25
N LYS A 183 -31.76 -38.59 -33.65
CA LYS A 183 -32.70 -37.93 -34.58
C LYS A 183 -32.79 -38.63 -35.94
N PHE A 184 -31.66 -39.08 -36.49
CA PHE A 184 -31.63 -39.82 -37.74
C PHE A 184 -32.29 -41.19 -37.61
N ASP A 185 -32.07 -41.92 -36.49
CA ASP A 185 -32.66 -43.22 -36.24
C ASP A 185 -34.18 -43.13 -36.08
N ILE A 186 -34.69 -42.17 -35.30
CA ILE A 186 -36.12 -41.93 -35.13
C ILE A 186 -36.77 -41.56 -36.48
N ALA A 187 -36.13 -40.72 -37.27
CA ALA A 187 -36.59 -40.32 -38.59
C ALA A 187 -36.67 -41.56 -39.58
N TRP A 188 -35.63 -42.41 -39.43
CA TRP A 188 -35.62 -43.66 -40.21
C TRP A 188 -36.79 -44.62 -39.82
N ILE A 189 -37.00 -44.87 -38.49
CA ILE A 189 -38.05 -45.64 -37.92
C ILE A 189 -39.41 -45.12 -38.39
N GLY A 190 -39.65 -43.81 -38.28
CA GLY A 190 -40.88 -43.17 -38.69
C GLY A 190 -41.25 -43.38 -40.21
N ARG A 191 -40.20 -43.41 -41.04
CA ARG A 191 -40.34 -43.63 -42.48
C ARG A 191 -40.63 -45.07 -42.85
N HIS A 192 -40.19 -46.04 -42.03
CA HIS A 192 -40.33 -47.45 -42.27
C HIS A 192 -41.38 -48.13 -41.33
N ALA A 193 -42.13 -47.32 -40.60
CA ALA A 193 -43.21 -47.83 -39.72
C ALA A 193 -44.39 -48.42 -40.52
N ASP A 194 -44.74 -49.68 -40.22
CA ASP A 194 -45.78 -50.41 -40.92
C ASP A 194 -47.15 -50.15 -40.31
N THR A 195 -47.28 -49.70 -39.07
CA THR A 195 -48.57 -49.47 -38.40
C THR A 195 -48.74 -47.98 -38.03
N PRO A 196 -50.01 -47.50 -37.95
CA PRO A 196 -50.29 -46.13 -37.50
C PRO A 196 -49.73 -45.79 -36.08
N GLU A 197 -49.83 -46.79 -35.18
CA GLU A 197 -49.35 -46.65 -33.80
C GLU A 197 -47.81 -46.44 -33.77
N MET A 198 -47.03 -47.15 -34.57
CA MET A 198 -45.57 -46.95 -34.69
C MET A 198 -45.22 -45.57 -35.21
N LYS A 199 -46.00 -45.03 -36.17
CA LYS A 199 -45.79 -43.66 -36.69
C LYS A 199 -46.05 -42.61 -35.62
N GLU A 200 -47.14 -42.81 -34.84
CA GLU A 200 -47.47 -41.91 -33.74
C GLU A 200 -46.38 -41.91 -32.67
N HIS A 201 -45.84 -43.05 -32.28
CA HIS A 201 -44.72 -43.14 -31.33
C HIS A 201 -43.41 -42.50 -31.86
N ALA A 202 -43.12 -42.70 -33.14
CA ALA A 202 -41.98 -42.10 -33.79
C ALA A 202 -42.08 -40.54 -33.83
N LEU A 203 -43.31 -40.03 -34.07
CA LEU A 203 -43.55 -38.57 -34.01
C LEU A 203 -43.40 -38.02 -32.61
N ALA A 204 -44.01 -38.66 -31.61
CA ALA A 204 -43.90 -38.27 -30.22
C ALA A 204 -42.41 -38.28 -29.73
N ALA A 205 -41.61 -39.30 -30.09
CA ALA A 205 -40.21 -39.41 -29.80
C ALA A 205 -39.42 -38.29 -30.49
N SER A 206 -39.75 -37.93 -31.75
CA SER A 206 -39.11 -36.83 -32.47
C SER A 206 -39.36 -35.46 -31.82
N GLU A 207 -40.56 -35.21 -31.33
CA GLU A 207 -40.92 -33.99 -30.61
C GLU A 207 -40.14 -33.86 -29.29
N MET A 208 -40.07 -34.94 -28.50
CA MET A 208 -39.30 -34.97 -27.26
C MET A 208 -37.81 -34.73 -27.54
N LEU A 209 -37.24 -35.32 -28.59
CA LEU A 209 -35.86 -35.13 -28.99
C LEU A 209 -35.61 -33.70 -29.44
N GLN A 210 -36.50 -33.07 -30.19
CA GLN A 210 -36.42 -31.65 -30.54
C GLN A 210 -36.36 -30.75 -29.28
N HIS A 211 -37.15 -31.08 -28.28
CA HIS A 211 -37.15 -30.38 -27.00
C HIS A 211 -35.81 -30.53 -26.27
N ALA A 212 -35.22 -31.72 -26.26
CA ALA A 212 -33.90 -31.99 -25.65
C ALA A 212 -32.79 -31.25 -26.39
N ILE A 213 -32.78 -31.22 -27.73
CA ILE A 213 -31.85 -30.47 -28.55
C ILE A 213 -31.93 -28.95 -28.21
N GLY A 214 -33.16 -28.41 -28.15
CA GLY A 214 -33.37 -27.00 -27.80
C GLY A 214 -32.91 -26.66 -26.37
N ALA A 215 -33.08 -27.58 -25.43
CA ALA A 215 -32.58 -27.41 -24.06
C ALA A 215 -31.03 -27.40 -24.02
N SER A 216 -30.40 -28.35 -24.72
CA SER A 216 -28.92 -28.40 -24.84
C SER A 216 -28.35 -27.11 -25.44
N GLN A 217 -28.98 -26.61 -26.53
CA GLN A 217 -28.56 -25.36 -27.16
C GLN A 217 -28.68 -24.15 -26.23
N ARG A 218 -29.77 -24.05 -25.45
CA ARG A 218 -29.92 -22.96 -24.44
C ARG A 218 -28.85 -23.02 -23.37
N ILE A 219 -28.50 -24.21 -22.89
CA ILE A 219 -27.42 -24.38 -21.89
C ILE A 219 -26.09 -23.90 -22.47
N MET A 220 -25.75 -24.31 -23.69
CA MET A 220 -24.54 -23.88 -24.38
C MET A 220 -24.48 -22.36 -24.59
N MET A 221 -25.59 -21.72 -24.94
CA MET A 221 -25.66 -20.27 -25.10
C MET A 221 -25.43 -19.56 -23.79
N ASN A 222 -25.95 -20.05 -22.68
CA ASN A 222 -25.75 -19.47 -21.35
C ASN A 222 -24.32 -19.68 -20.81
N LEU A 223 -23.62 -20.70 -21.29
CA LEU A 223 -22.22 -20.96 -20.93
C LEU A 223 -21.23 -20.17 -21.81
N ARG A 224 -21.67 -19.65 -22.95
CA ARG A 224 -20.80 -18.91 -23.88
C ARG A 224 -20.46 -17.54 -23.30
N PRO A 225 -19.18 -17.16 -23.20
CA PRO A 225 -18.78 -15.85 -22.71
C PRO A 225 -19.37 -14.71 -23.57
N PRO A 226 -19.86 -13.63 -22.98
CA PRO A 226 -20.44 -12.51 -23.73
C PRO A 226 -19.45 -11.75 -24.64
N ILE A 227 -18.16 -12.01 -24.52
CA ILE A 227 -17.08 -11.31 -25.25
C ILE A 227 -17.03 -11.68 -26.75
N LEU A 228 -17.67 -12.76 -27.18
CA LEU A 228 -17.65 -13.17 -28.60
C LEU A 228 -18.74 -12.51 -29.46
N GLU A 229 -19.61 -11.68 -28.88
CA GLU A 229 -20.60 -10.89 -29.65
C GLU A 229 -20.15 -9.51 -30.08
N GLN A 230 -19.01 -9.03 -29.56
CA GLN A 230 -18.38 -7.82 -30.11
C GLN A 230 -17.43 -8.26 -31.24
N GLY A 231 -18.03 -8.39 -32.42
CA GLY A 231 -17.32 -8.69 -33.66
C GLY A 231 -16.17 -7.70 -33.87
N LEU A 232 -15.07 -8.26 -34.36
CA LEU A 232 -14.00 -7.54 -35.03
C LEU A 232 -14.61 -6.47 -35.94
N VAL A 233 -14.40 -5.19 -35.58
CA VAL A 233 -14.48 -4.04 -36.50
C VAL A 233 -13.07 -3.63 -36.83
#